data_0433987607e6278c3706c66292c9687b
#
_entry.id   0433987607e6278c3706c66292c9687b
#
_cell.length_a   1.000
_cell.length_b   1.000
_cell.length_c   1.000
_cell.angle_alpha   90.00
_cell.angle_beta   90.00
_cell.angle_gamma   90.00
#
_symmetry.space_group_name_H-M   'P 1'
#
loop_
_entity.id
_entity.type
_entity.pdbx_description
1 polymer ?
#
loop_
_entity_poly.entity_id
_entity_poly.type
_entity_poly.pdbx_seq_one_letter_code
_entity_poly.pdbx_strand_id
1 'polypeptide(L)'
;TKEKEDSKEAVKEDTVTYGAELESDFQSEQAELAENIVIDEMEEASGTDVMTEQPTLSFSADTDKLFWPVAGNIILDFSMDKSVYFSTLDQYKYNPAVIIQGTLDASVMCAAQGKVTSVETLEETGTTVTMDIGDGYELVYGQLKELTVGEGDYLKAGETLGYISEPTKYYSNEGANLYFEVRKDGESLDPMPL
;
A
#
# COMPACT_ATOMS: atom_id res chain seq x y z
N THR A 1 -34.14 51.32 29.97
CA THR A 1 -33.40 52.48 30.48
C THR A 1 -31.90 52.16 30.44
N LYS A 2 -31.19 53.02 29.70
CA LYS A 2 -29.74 53.29 29.66
C LYS A 2 -28.87 52.20 29.03
N GLU A 3 -28.38 52.41 27.77
CA GLU A 3 -27.29 53.32 27.34
C GLU A 3 -26.00 53.10 28.12
N LYS A 4 -24.93 52.74 27.45
CA LYS A 4 -23.92 53.59 26.77
C LYS A 4 -22.79 52.74 26.20
N GLU A 5 -22.48 53.00 24.94
CA GLU A 5 -21.28 53.66 24.36
C GLU A 5 -19.96 52.90 24.52
N ASP A 6 -19.48 52.40 23.38
CA ASP A 6 -18.47 53.02 22.49
C ASP A 6 -17.06 53.11 23.10
N SER A 7 -16.13 52.40 22.52
CA SER A 7 -14.74 52.81 22.34
C SER A 7 -14.06 52.05 21.23
N LYS A 8 -13.91 52.71 20.10
CA LYS A 8 -12.91 52.45 19.07
C LYS A 8 -11.53 52.69 19.65
N GLU A 9 -10.62 51.75 19.48
CA GLU A 9 -9.21 52.06 19.52
C GLU A 9 -8.48 51.35 18.35
N ALA A 10 -7.99 52.19 17.48
CA ALA A 10 -7.16 51.86 16.33
C ALA A 10 -5.74 51.58 16.81
N VAL A 11 -5.20 50.43 16.46
CA VAL A 11 -3.76 50.19 16.59
C VAL A 11 -3.15 50.08 15.20
N LYS A 12 -2.14 50.88 15.03
CA LYS A 12 -1.39 51.21 13.81
C LYS A 12 -0.65 50.01 13.24
N GLU A 13 -0.62 49.96 11.91
CA GLU A 13 0.32 49.23 11.10
C GLU A 13 1.76 49.65 11.44
N ASP A 14 2.60 48.68 11.79
CA ASP A 14 4.04 48.79 11.65
C ASP A 14 4.50 47.76 10.60
N THR A 15 4.66 48.29 9.40
CA THR A 15 5.30 47.63 8.27
C THR A 15 6.80 47.63 8.53
N VAL A 16 7.36 46.50 8.87
CA VAL A 16 8.82 46.31 8.87
C VAL A 16 9.24 45.66 7.57
N THR A 17 9.83 46.47 6.71
CA THR A 17 10.48 46.07 5.47
C THR A 17 11.81 45.38 5.80
N TYR A 18 11.86 44.06 5.62
CA TYR A 18 13.11 43.30 5.49
C TYR A 18 13.04 42.46 4.22
N GLY A 19 13.77 42.90 3.23
CA GLY A 19 13.86 42.17 1.99
C GLY A 19 14.50 42.94 0.86
N ALA A 20 15.76 43.20 0.93
CA ALA A 20 16.56 43.60 -0.24
C ALA A 20 18.07 43.55 0.03
N GLU A 21 18.62 42.43 0.45
CA GLU A 21 20.10 42.27 0.48
C GLU A 21 20.60 40.80 0.46
N LEU A 22 19.82 39.83 -0.04
CA LEU A 22 20.28 38.45 -0.14
C LEU A 22 20.15 37.81 -1.53
N GLU A 23 19.94 38.60 -2.59
CA GLU A 23 19.87 38.08 -3.96
C GLU A 23 21.13 38.32 -4.83
N SER A 24 22.22 38.87 -4.31
CA SER A 24 23.42 39.11 -5.10
C SER A 24 24.54 38.05 -4.97
N ASP A 25 24.47 37.17 -3.99
CA ASP A 25 25.54 36.17 -3.78
C ASP A 25 25.23 34.76 -4.33
N PHE A 26 23.98 34.53 -4.85
CA PHE A 26 23.62 33.20 -5.39
C PHE A 26 23.80 33.08 -6.91
N GLN A 27 24.17 34.15 -7.61
CA GLN A 27 24.39 34.10 -9.07
C GLN A 27 25.83 34.03 -9.52
N SER A 28 26.82 34.11 -8.63
CA SER A 28 28.25 34.01 -9.00
C SER A 28 28.87 32.62 -8.89
N GLU A 29 28.17 31.65 -8.27
CA GLU A 29 28.69 30.29 -8.06
C GLU A 29 28.22 29.25 -9.09
N GLN A 30 27.32 29.62 -10.01
CA GLN A 30 26.89 28.74 -11.10
C GLN A 30 27.57 28.98 -12.46
N ALA A 31 28.49 29.92 -12.56
CA ALA A 31 29.18 30.25 -13.81
C ALA A 31 30.57 29.59 -13.95
N GLU A 32 31.08 28.91 -12.95
CA GLU A 32 32.43 28.29 -12.98
C GLU A 32 32.46 26.76 -13.14
N LEU A 33 31.29 26.11 -13.28
CA LEU A 33 31.20 24.64 -13.45
C LEU A 33 30.80 24.19 -14.87
N ALA A 34 30.80 25.12 -15.84
CA ALA A 34 30.35 24.81 -17.20
C ALA A 34 31.50 24.69 -18.26
N GLU A 35 32.76 24.71 -17.87
CA GLU A 35 33.87 24.50 -18.81
C GLU A 35 34.78 23.37 -18.34
N ASN A 36 34.41 22.13 -18.60
CA ASN A 36 35.28 20.98 -18.81
C ASN A 36 34.49 19.68 -18.96
N ILE A 37 33.67 19.57 -19.98
CA ILE A 37 33.27 18.27 -20.50
C ILE A 37 33.76 18.23 -21.95
N VAL A 38 34.90 17.63 -22.11
CA VAL A 38 35.39 17.18 -23.42
C VAL A 38 34.51 16.04 -23.89
N ILE A 39 33.72 16.30 -24.93
CA ILE A 39 32.98 15.27 -25.63
C ILE A 39 33.99 14.47 -26.42
N ASP A 40 34.32 13.30 -25.93
CA ASP A 40 35.03 12.28 -26.74
C ASP A 40 33.95 11.45 -27.45
N GLU A 41 33.81 11.72 -28.74
CA GLU A 41 33.05 10.86 -29.65
C GLU A 41 33.78 9.54 -29.76
N MET A 42 33.23 8.45 -29.24
CA MET A 42 33.55 7.12 -29.81
C MET A 42 32.44 6.09 -29.51
N GLU A 43 31.93 5.64 -30.65
CA GLU A 43 31.51 4.29 -30.98
C GLU A 43 30.21 3.71 -30.43
N GLU A 44 29.31 3.50 -31.38
CA GLU A 44 28.29 2.46 -31.37
C GLU A 44 28.86 1.14 -30.85
N ALA A 45 28.42 0.70 -29.71
CA ALA A 45 28.57 -0.67 -29.28
C ALA A 45 27.25 -1.18 -28.71
N SER A 46 26.58 -1.93 -29.56
CA SER A 46 25.88 -3.15 -29.24
C SER A 46 25.01 -3.10 -28.00
N GLY A 47 23.71 -3.22 -28.24
CA GLY A 47 22.69 -3.49 -27.23
C GLY A 47 23.15 -4.55 -26.23
N THR A 48 23.48 -4.10 -25.04
CA THR A 48 23.38 -4.93 -23.87
C THR A 48 21.90 -4.88 -23.49
N ASP A 49 21.18 -5.91 -23.91
CA ASP A 49 19.96 -6.34 -23.23
C ASP A 49 20.33 -6.42 -21.74
N VAL A 50 19.96 -5.39 -20.98
CA VAL A 50 19.96 -5.50 -19.53
C VAL A 50 18.85 -6.48 -19.24
N MET A 51 19.16 -7.77 -19.22
CA MET A 51 18.32 -8.78 -18.62
C MET A 51 18.13 -8.32 -17.17
N THR A 52 17.03 -7.65 -16.94
CA THR A 52 16.56 -7.39 -15.57
C THR A 52 16.32 -8.78 -14.99
N GLU A 53 17.28 -9.30 -14.24
CA GLU A 53 17.11 -10.57 -13.55
C GLU A 53 15.89 -10.43 -12.67
N GLN A 54 14.82 -11.14 -13.04
CA GLN A 54 13.62 -11.20 -12.24
C GLN A 54 14.01 -11.85 -10.91
N PRO A 55 13.62 -11.27 -9.77
CA PRO A 55 13.94 -11.86 -8.47
C PRO A 55 13.38 -13.28 -8.40
N THR A 56 14.21 -14.22 -8.00
CA THR A 56 13.76 -15.58 -7.70
C THR A 56 12.86 -15.53 -6.48
N LEU A 57 11.61 -15.96 -6.65
CA LEU A 57 10.65 -16.05 -5.55
C LEU A 57 10.80 -17.40 -4.87
N SER A 58 10.87 -17.37 -3.55
CA SER A 58 10.92 -18.57 -2.70
C SER A 58 10.32 -18.22 -1.34
N PHE A 59 9.38 -19.02 -0.88
CA PHE A 59 8.77 -18.90 0.45
C PHE A 59 8.62 -20.29 1.08
N SER A 60 9.06 -20.41 2.32
CA SER A 60 8.95 -21.64 3.11
C SER A 60 8.33 -21.33 4.46
N ALA A 61 7.19 -21.91 4.76
CA ALA A 61 6.49 -21.77 6.04
C ALA A 61 7.34 -22.17 7.27
N ASP A 62 8.36 -23.00 7.09
CA ASP A 62 9.24 -23.44 8.18
C ASP A 62 10.29 -22.39 8.57
N THR A 63 10.72 -21.58 7.62
CA THR A 63 11.85 -20.63 7.79
C THR A 63 11.46 -19.18 7.66
N ASP A 64 10.45 -18.89 6.85
CA ASP A 64 10.04 -17.53 6.55
C ASP A 64 8.83 -17.12 7.39
N LYS A 65 8.59 -15.81 7.48
CA LYS A 65 7.44 -15.25 8.19
C LYS A 65 6.76 -14.20 7.33
N LEU A 66 5.44 -14.18 7.38
CA LEU A 66 4.65 -13.15 6.75
C LEU A 66 4.64 -11.87 7.61
N PHE A 67 4.81 -10.73 6.95
CA PHE A 67 4.51 -9.44 7.55
C PHE A 67 2.99 -9.28 7.69
N TRP A 68 2.55 -8.75 8.82
CA TRP A 68 1.14 -8.45 8.99
C TRP A 68 0.71 -7.30 8.07
N PRO A 69 -0.25 -7.51 7.15
CA PRO A 69 -0.47 -6.58 6.03
C PRO A 69 -1.13 -5.27 6.43
N VAL A 70 -1.82 -5.21 7.56
CA VAL A 70 -2.47 -4.00 8.08
C VAL A 70 -2.58 -4.06 9.60
N ALA A 71 -2.48 -2.90 10.26
CA ALA A 71 -2.71 -2.83 11.70
C ALA A 71 -4.21 -2.99 12.01
N GLY A 72 -4.58 -4.05 12.72
CA GLY A 72 -5.96 -4.33 13.09
C GLY A 72 -6.13 -5.67 13.80
N ASN A 73 -7.32 -5.89 14.35
CA ASN A 73 -7.68 -7.16 14.97
C ASN A 73 -8.34 -8.08 13.94
N ILE A 74 -8.18 -9.38 14.09
CA ILE A 74 -8.96 -10.34 13.32
C ILE A 74 -10.40 -10.30 13.82
N ILE A 75 -11.35 -10.14 12.91
CA ILE A 75 -12.79 -10.13 13.18
C ILE A 75 -13.48 -11.39 12.68
N LEU A 76 -12.89 -12.09 11.70
CA LEU A 76 -13.29 -13.43 11.30
C LEU A 76 -12.02 -14.27 11.09
N ASP A 77 -11.92 -15.36 11.84
CA ASP A 77 -10.77 -16.27 11.75
C ASP A 77 -10.84 -17.15 10.50
N PHE A 78 -9.68 -17.58 10.02
CA PHE A 78 -9.58 -18.69 9.07
C PHE A 78 -10.25 -19.93 9.65
N SER A 79 -11.10 -20.59 8.86
CA SER A 79 -11.74 -21.83 9.30
C SER A 79 -12.25 -22.64 8.10
N MET A 80 -11.55 -23.68 7.75
CA MET A 80 -11.92 -24.64 6.71
C MET A 80 -12.38 -25.99 7.29
N ASP A 81 -12.30 -26.18 8.60
CA ASP A 81 -12.78 -27.37 9.33
C ASP A 81 -14.12 -27.14 10.03
N LYS A 82 -14.45 -25.89 10.32
CA LYS A 82 -15.69 -25.47 10.97
C LYS A 82 -16.27 -24.24 10.28
N SER A 83 -17.59 -24.06 10.42
CA SER A 83 -18.23 -22.83 9.93
C SER A 83 -18.12 -21.71 10.94
N VAL A 84 -17.86 -20.49 10.46
CA VAL A 84 -17.92 -19.24 11.23
C VAL A 84 -19.14 -18.44 10.81
N TYR A 85 -19.65 -17.63 11.72
CA TYR A 85 -20.83 -16.79 11.46
C TYR A 85 -20.44 -15.48 10.78
N PHE A 86 -21.02 -15.23 9.61
CA PHE A 86 -20.89 -13.98 8.87
C PHE A 86 -22.09 -13.09 9.17
N SER A 87 -21.87 -12.02 9.91
CA SER A 87 -22.95 -11.18 10.45
C SER A 87 -23.71 -10.42 9.36
N THR A 88 -23.04 -9.98 8.31
CA THR A 88 -23.67 -9.34 7.15
C THR A 88 -24.62 -10.29 6.39
N LEU A 89 -24.24 -11.56 6.28
CA LEU A 89 -24.98 -12.55 5.51
C LEU A 89 -26.03 -13.32 6.33
N ASP A 90 -25.97 -13.17 7.66
CA ASP A 90 -26.76 -13.98 8.61
C ASP A 90 -26.61 -15.50 8.35
N GLN A 91 -25.37 -15.93 8.09
CA GLN A 91 -25.06 -17.30 7.67
C GLN A 91 -23.80 -17.86 8.33
N TYR A 92 -23.79 -19.18 8.49
CA TYR A 92 -22.59 -19.94 8.82
C TYR A 92 -21.96 -20.50 7.55
N LYS A 93 -20.70 -20.16 7.28
CA LYS A 93 -19.93 -20.67 6.12
C LYS A 93 -18.47 -20.92 6.51
N TYR A 94 -17.76 -21.72 5.72
CA TYR A 94 -16.29 -21.83 5.82
C TYR A 94 -15.66 -20.49 5.45
N ASN A 95 -14.53 -20.19 6.07
CA ASN A 95 -13.79 -18.97 5.81
C ASN A 95 -12.35 -19.30 5.39
N PRO A 96 -12.00 -19.16 4.10
CA PRO A 96 -10.67 -19.49 3.59
C PRO A 96 -9.61 -18.42 3.90
N ALA A 97 -10.00 -17.33 4.54
CA ALA A 97 -9.17 -16.16 4.81
C ALA A 97 -9.24 -15.75 6.28
N VAL A 98 -8.38 -14.86 6.71
CA VAL A 98 -8.62 -14.02 7.88
C VAL A 98 -9.19 -12.68 7.43
N ILE A 99 -10.20 -12.17 8.13
CA ILE A 99 -10.72 -10.83 7.91
C ILE A 99 -10.18 -9.93 9.01
N ILE A 100 -9.39 -8.96 8.61
CA ILE A 100 -8.68 -8.07 9.52
C ILE A 100 -9.40 -6.73 9.55
N GLN A 101 -9.89 -6.31 10.71
CA GLN A 101 -10.47 -4.99 10.88
C GLN A 101 -9.46 -3.92 10.51
N GLY A 102 -9.88 -2.94 9.73
CA GLY A 102 -9.06 -1.80 9.36
C GLY A 102 -9.80 -0.49 9.46
N THR A 103 -9.08 0.56 9.16
CA THR A 103 -9.67 1.90 8.97
C THR A 103 -9.73 2.17 7.48
N LEU A 104 -10.79 2.81 7.02
CA LEU A 104 -10.89 3.29 5.64
C LEU A 104 -9.63 4.12 5.30
N ASP A 105 -9.09 3.93 4.12
CA ASP A 105 -7.85 4.57 3.65
C ASP A 105 -6.55 4.11 4.35
N ALA A 106 -6.61 3.13 5.25
CA ALA A 106 -5.40 2.56 5.81
C ALA A 106 -4.58 1.86 4.72
N SER A 107 -3.26 2.07 4.73
CA SER A 107 -2.36 1.42 3.78
C SER A 107 -2.29 -0.08 4.04
N VAL A 108 -2.35 -0.86 2.98
CA VAL A 108 -2.16 -2.31 2.99
C VAL A 108 -0.78 -2.62 2.44
N MET A 109 0.00 -3.35 3.23
CA MET A 109 1.39 -3.70 2.90
C MET A 109 1.48 -5.13 2.39
N CYS A 110 2.44 -5.34 1.51
CA CYS A 110 2.79 -6.66 1.02
C CYS A 110 3.36 -7.53 2.16
N ALA A 111 2.77 -8.71 2.41
CA ALA A 111 3.17 -9.57 3.52
C ALA A 111 4.46 -10.35 3.26
N ALA A 112 4.84 -10.58 2.01
CA ALA A 112 6.08 -11.22 1.60
C ALA A 112 6.54 -10.68 0.25
N GLN A 113 7.81 -10.86 -0.10
CA GLN A 113 8.28 -10.56 -1.45
C GLN A 113 7.54 -11.44 -2.46
N GLY A 114 7.01 -10.83 -3.52
CA GLY A 114 6.23 -11.57 -4.51
C GLY A 114 6.01 -10.81 -5.81
N LYS A 115 5.35 -11.46 -6.74
CA LYS A 115 4.93 -10.93 -8.02
C LYS A 115 3.41 -10.90 -8.08
N VAL A 116 2.83 -9.78 -8.49
CA VAL A 116 1.40 -9.67 -8.75
C VAL A 116 1.04 -10.52 -9.97
N THR A 117 0.18 -11.51 -9.77
CA THR A 117 -0.29 -12.44 -10.82
C THR A 117 -1.64 -12.05 -11.37
N SER A 118 -2.51 -11.43 -10.55
CA SER A 118 -3.80 -10.91 -11.03
C SER A 118 -4.29 -9.72 -10.21
N VAL A 119 -5.05 -8.85 -10.87
CA VAL A 119 -5.81 -7.74 -10.28
C VAL A 119 -7.23 -7.82 -10.81
N GLU A 120 -8.18 -8.16 -9.95
CA GLU A 120 -9.57 -8.40 -10.34
C GLU A 120 -10.54 -7.62 -9.44
N THR A 121 -11.76 -7.41 -9.94
CA THR A 121 -12.86 -6.90 -9.11
C THR A 121 -13.90 -8.00 -8.93
N LEU A 122 -13.99 -8.53 -7.73
CA LEU A 122 -14.89 -9.61 -7.35
C LEU A 122 -16.07 -9.06 -6.52
N GLU A 123 -17.24 -9.71 -6.65
CA GLU A 123 -18.42 -9.25 -5.90
C GLU A 123 -18.26 -9.33 -4.38
N GLU A 124 -17.63 -10.38 -3.89
CA GLU A 124 -17.46 -10.61 -2.45
C GLU A 124 -16.32 -9.78 -1.88
N THR A 125 -15.16 -9.81 -2.49
CA THR A 125 -13.91 -9.23 -1.97
C THR A 125 -13.53 -7.89 -2.60
N GLY A 126 -14.35 -7.34 -3.50
CA GLY A 126 -14.08 -6.06 -4.15
C GLY A 126 -12.83 -6.11 -5.03
N THR A 127 -12.06 -5.03 -5.08
CA THR A 127 -10.76 -5.04 -5.76
C THR A 127 -9.82 -5.97 -5.02
N THR A 128 -9.35 -6.98 -5.74
CA THR A 128 -8.58 -8.11 -5.21
C THR A 128 -7.30 -8.27 -5.98
N VAL A 129 -6.20 -8.38 -5.26
CA VAL A 129 -4.85 -8.62 -5.79
C VAL A 129 -4.39 -10.00 -5.36
N THR A 130 -3.93 -10.80 -6.31
CA THR A 130 -3.26 -12.09 -6.05
C THR A 130 -1.79 -11.95 -6.37
N MET A 131 -0.94 -12.48 -5.50
CA MET A 131 0.51 -12.47 -5.62
C MET A 131 1.08 -13.87 -5.47
N ASP A 132 2.00 -14.23 -6.36
CA ASP A 132 2.86 -15.41 -6.20
C ASP A 132 4.09 -15.03 -5.36
N ILE A 133 4.35 -15.75 -4.29
CA ILE A 133 5.51 -15.55 -3.42
C ILE A 133 6.54 -16.69 -3.53
N GLY A 134 6.32 -17.63 -4.44
CA GLY A 134 7.22 -18.75 -4.72
C GLY A 134 6.79 -20.05 -4.05
N ASP A 135 7.39 -21.15 -4.52
CA ASP A 135 7.17 -22.50 -4.01
C ASP A 135 5.68 -22.92 -3.93
N GLY A 136 4.83 -22.37 -4.82
CA GLY A 136 3.40 -22.64 -4.87
C GLY A 136 2.56 -21.92 -3.80
N TYR A 137 3.16 -20.95 -3.08
CA TYR A 137 2.42 -20.07 -2.17
C TYR A 137 1.90 -18.82 -2.89
N GLU A 138 0.66 -18.49 -2.61
CA GLU A 138 -0.01 -17.29 -3.10
C GLU A 138 -0.61 -16.50 -1.94
N LEU A 139 -0.58 -15.18 -2.07
CA LEU A 139 -1.26 -14.24 -1.17
C LEU A 139 -2.40 -13.56 -1.92
N VAL A 140 -3.57 -13.51 -1.31
CA VAL A 140 -4.75 -12.83 -1.86
C VAL A 140 -5.19 -11.72 -0.92
N TYR A 141 -5.27 -10.50 -1.44
CA TYR A 141 -5.68 -9.30 -0.72
C TYR A 141 -6.96 -8.76 -1.34
N GLY A 142 -8.02 -8.68 -0.58
CA GLY A 142 -9.31 -8.12 -1.02
C GLY A 142 -9.75 -6.91 -0.21
N GLN A 143 -10.83 -6.25 -0.62
CA GLN A 143 -11.36 -5.01 -0.05
C GLN A 143 -10.42 -3.82 -0.25
N LEU A 144 -9.75 -3.78 -1.42
CA LEU A 144 -8.74 -2.77 -1.75
C LEU A 144 -9.30 -1.64 -2.60
N LYS A 145 -8.61 -0.51 -2.55
CA LYS A 145 -8.74 0.61 -3.47
C LYS A 145 -7.39 1.28 -3.73
N GLU A 146 -7.34 2.15 -4.74
CA GLU A 146 -6.18 2.98 -5.06
C GLU A 146 -4.88 2.16 -5.06
N LEU A 147 -4.89 1.06 -5.84
CA LEU A 147 -3.73 0.19 -5.96
C LEU A 147 -2.51 0.97 -6.47
N THR A 148 -1.37 0.71 -5.85
CA THR A 148 -0.07 1.26 -6.28
C THR A 148 0.66 0.31 -7.22
N VAL A 149 0.04 -0.82 -7.55
CA VAL A 149 0.63 -1.93 -8.30
C VAL A 149 -0.30 -2.43 -9.39
N GLY A 150 0.27 -3.09 -10.39
CA GLY A 150 -0.43 -3.78 -11.47
C GLY A 150 0.07 -5.21 -11.66
N GLU A 151 -0.61 -5.95 -12.53
CA GLU A 151 -0.19 -7.30 -12.89
C GLU A 151 1.23 -7.31 -13.46
N GLY A 152 2.04 -8.23 -13.00
CA GLY A 152 3.43 -8.39 -13.39
C GLY A 152 4.42 -7.67 -12.49
N ASP A 153 3.98 -6.76 -11.64
CA ASP A 153 4.86 -6.01 -10.74
C ASP A 153 5.42 -6.91 -9.64
N TYR A 154 6.65 -6.61 -9.24
CA TYR A 154 7.32 -7.26 -8.11
C TYR A 154 7.34 -6.30 -6.91
N LEU A 155 6.94 -6.81 -5.74
CA LEU A 155 6.99 -6.09 -4.48
C LEU A 155 7.87 -6.80 -3.48
N LYS A 156 8.48 -6.01 -2.60
CA LYS A 156 9.13 -6.52 -1.39
C LYS A 156 8.15 -6.56 -0.23
N ALA A 157 8.43 -7.40 0.74
CA ALA A 157 7.70 -7.38 2.00
C ALA A 157 7.70 -5.96 2.62
N GLY A 158 6.55 -5.49 3.09
CA GLY A 158 6.36 -4.18 3.68
C GLY A 158 6.15 -3.02 2.69
N GLU A 159 6.22 -3.25 1.37
CA GLU A 159 5.84 -2.23 0.40
C GLU A 159 4.32 -2.07 0.34
N THR A 160 3.85 -0.83 0.12
CA THR A 160 2.42 -0.55 0.02
C THR A 160 1.86 -1.12 -1.28
N LEU A 161 0.78 -1.87 -1.18
CA LEU A 161 0.08 -2.51 -2.29
C LEU A 161 -1.16 -1.70 -2.72
N GLY A 162 -1.79 -1.05 -1.76
CA GLY A 162 -3.00 -0.25 -1.93
C GLY A 162 -3.56 0.18 -0.58
N TYR A 163 -4.84 0.49 -0.55
CA TYR A 163 -5.50 1.01 0.64
C TYR A 163 -6.82 0.27 0.88
N ILE A 164 -7.28 0.22 2.14
CA ILE A 164 -8.57 -0.37 2.50
C ILE A 164 -9.70 0.46 1.90
N SER A 165 -10.61 -0.22 1.20
CA SER A 165 -11.81 0.37 0.60
C SER A 165 -12.99 0.40 1.58
N GLU A 166 -14.08 1.05 1.17
CA GLU A 166 -15.40 0.77 1.73
C GLU A 166 -15.70 -0.73 1.58
N PRO A 167 -16.31 -1.35 2.60
CA PRO A 167 -16.63 -2.77 2.53
C PRO A 167 -17.65 -3.05 1.42
N THR A 168 -17.52 -4.19 0.77
CA THR A 168 -18.55 -4.66 -0.16
C THR A 168 -19.86 -4.95 0.61
N LYS A 169 -20.93 -5.17 -0.15
CA LYS A 169 -22.24 -5.60 0.43
C LYS A 169 -22.15 -6.87 1.28
N TYR A 170 -21.11 -7.68 1.10
CA TYR A 170 -20.89 -8.93 1.83
C TYR A 170 -20.24 -8.74 3.22
N TYR A 171 -19.68 -7.55 3.49
CA TYR A 171 -18.97 -7.22 4.72
C TYR A 171 -19.45 -5.90 5.35
N SER A 172 -20.70 -5.48 5.05
CA SER A 172 -21.22 -4.18 5.51
C SER A 172 -21.35 -4.08 7.04
N ASN A 173 -21.66 -5.17 7.74
CA ASN A 173 -21.71 -5.20 9.20
C ASN A 173 -20.34 -5.34 9.85
N GLU A 174 -19.40 -5.99 9.15
CA GLU A 174 -18.01 -6.13 9.57
C GLU A 174 -17.26 -4.78 9.49
N GLY A 175 -17.74 -3.86 8.63
CA GLY A 175 -17.14 -2.55 8.42
C GLY A 175 -15.86 -2.62 7.56
N ALA A 176 -15.08 -1.54 7.55
CA ALA A 176 -13.84 -1.47 6.78
C ALA A 176 -12.86 -2.57 7.24
N ASN A 177 -12.42 -3.39 6.31
CA ASN A 177 -11.60 -4.57 6.60
C ASN A 177 -10.71 -4.94 5.42
N LEU A 178 -9.71 -5.75 5.69
CA LEU A 178 -8.90 -6.44 4.71
C LEU A 178 -9.29 -7.93 4.68
N TYR A 179 -9.63 -8.44 3.50
CA TYR A 179 -9.66 -9.88 3.23
C TYR A 179 -8.22 -10.33 2.95
N PHE A 180 -7.69 -11.24 3.75
CA PHE A 180 -6.33 -11.75 3.60
C PHE A 180 -6.33 -13.28 3.62
N GLU A 181 -5.97 -13.89 2.48
CA GLU A 181 -5.92 -15.33 2.29
C GLU A 181 -4.52 -15.76 1.85
N VAL A 182 -4.05 -16.85 2.40
CA VAL A 182 -2.85 -17.54 1.96
C VAL A 182 -3.26 -18.86 1.32
N ARG A 183 -2.68 -19.19 0.18
CA ARG A 183 -2.88 -20.46 -0.51
C ARG A 183 -1.55 -21.16 -0.70
N LYS A 184 -1.60 -22.49 -0.68
CA LYS A 184 -0.50 -23.37 -1.07
C LYS A 184 -1.02 -24.37 -2.08
N ASP A 185 -0.44 -24.37 -3.28
CA ASP A 185 -0.86 -25.25 -4.38
C ASP A 185 -2.38 -25.21 -4.65
N GLY A 186 -2.99 -24.00 -4.47
CA GLY A 186 -4.40 -23.74 -4.66
C GLY A 186 -5.31 -24.06 -3.46
N GLU A 187 -4.79 -24.59 -2.36
CA GLU A 187 -5.54 -24.83 -1.14
C GLU A 187 -5.31 -23.71 -0.11
N SER A 188 -6.40 -23.22 0.51
CA SER A 188 -6.32 -22.15 1.51
C SER A 188 -5.70 -22.66 2.81
N LEU A 189 -4.78 -21.87 3.35
CA LEU A 189 -4.06 -22.16 4.60
C LEU A 189 -4.35 -21.08 5.64
N ASP A 190 -4.25 -21.46 6.91
CA ASP A 190 -4.29 -20.51 8.02
C ASP A 190 -3.04 -19.61 7.99
N PRO A 191 -3.20 -18.28 7.84
CA PRO A 191 -2.08 -17.36 7.83
C PRO A 191 -1.39 -17.18 9.19
N MET A 192 -2.05 -17.52 10.29
CA MET A 192 -1.58 -17.21 11.65
C MET A 192 -0.27 -17.89 12.06
N PRO A 193 0.02 -19.12 11.62
CA PRO A 193 1.31 -19.76 11.94
C PRO A 193 2.48 -19.32 11.04
N LEU A 194 2.22 -18.62 9.91
CA LEU A 194 3.19 -18.32 8.85
C LEU A 194 4.04 -17.06 9.05
#